data_1e1f0a135fd52baca2ba2c9c4c77b4c9
#
_entry.id   1e1f0a135fd52baca2ba2c9c4c77b4c9
#
_cell.length_a   1.000
_cell.length_b   1.000
_cell.length_c   1.000
_cell.angle_alpha   90.00
_cell.angle_beta   90.00
_cell.angle_gamma   90.00
#
_symmetry.space_group_name_H-M   'P 1'
#
loop_
_entity.id
_entity.type
_entity.pdbx_description
1 polymer ?
#
loop_
_entity_poly.entity_id
_entity_poly.type
_entity_poly.pdbx_seq_one_letter_code
_entity_poly.pdbx_strand_id
1 'polypeptide(L)'
;MKATEKLEAYLAEFRQRLKRLIILQGLAAIALILLAVSLIAAWFSLENGYASSTVISFRLLLIAALAAVVIKGILQPLKKIKNNVSAQVETRSIKSDGKGFQGRIETYSQTAANNPFRELLAEDALKVSAAYPATEQVKSKDMQIAGLAAAAMLAVLLYMAVGAGLFSYSLQNFLAGWASDSFVPPQSIIVLPGDESIRRGANLRINAQVEGFDPDEATLHVRNNGEDWQEVPLVRTM
;
A
#
# COMPACT_ATOMS: atom_id res chain seq x y z
N MET A 1 -10.32 -34.98 28.05
CA MET A 1 -10.63 -34.39 26.72
C MET A 1 -10.69 -35.52 25.71
N LYS A 2 -11.76 -35.57 24.92
CA LYS A 2 -11.91 -36.53 23.82
C LYS A 2 -10.93 -36.26 22.70
N ALA A 3 -10.56 -37.25 21.89
CA ALA A 3 -9.63 -37.06 20.78
C ALA A 3 -10.17 -36.04 19.76
N THR A 4 -11.47 -36.02 19.53
CA THR A 4 -12.16 -35.02 18.71
C THR A 4 -11.91 -33.59 19.19
N GLU A 5 -12.01 -33.32 20.49
CA GLU A 5 -11.78 -31.98 21.06
C GLU A 5 -10.31 -31.51 20.85
N LYS A 6 -9.37 -32.44 21.03
CA LYS A 6 -7.93 -32.15 20.84
C LYS A 6 -7.61 -31.85 19.37
N LEU A 7 -8.20 -32.61 18.43
CA LEU A 7 -7.99 -32.39 17.02
C LEU A 7 -8.64 -31.08 16.56
N GLU A 8 -9.84 -30.77 17.06
CA GLU A 8 -10.50 -29.49 16.76
C GLU A 8 -9.70 -28.29 17.31
N ALA A 9 -9.12 -28.42 18.52
CA ALA A 9 -8.23 -27.40 19.06
C ALA A 9 -6.97 -27.20 18.20
N TYR A 10 -6.34 -28.29 17.74
CA TYR A 10 -5.21 -28.22 16.80
C TYR A 10 -5.59 -27.51 15.49
N LEU A 11 -6.73 -27.87 14.88
CA LEU A 11 -7.19 -27.22 13.66
C LEU A 11 -7.55 -25.75 13.86
N ALA A 12 -8.08 -25.39 15.03
CA ALA A 12 -8.39 -24.02 15.39
C ALA A 12 -7.09 -23.18 15.55
N GLU A 13 -6.08 -23.73 16.23
CA GLU A 13 -4.76 -23.09 16.38
C GLU A 13 -4.10 -22.88 15.01
N PHE A 14 -4.05 -23.93 14.18
CA PHE A 14 -3.52 -23.83 12.83
C PHE A 14 -4.23 -22.77 12.00
N ARG A 15 -5.58 -22.77 12.02
CA ARG A 15 -6.39 -21.76 11.33
C ARG A 15 -6.07 -20.35 11.79
N GLN A 16 -5.93 -20.13 13.09
CA GLN A 16 -5.64 -18.82 13.66
C GLN A 16 -4.23 -18.32 13.24
N ARG A 17 -3.23 -19.18 13.32
CA ARG A 17 -1.86 -18.87 12.90
C ARG A 17 -1.79 -18.56 11.41
N LEU A 18 -2.43 -19.36 10.58
CA LEU A 18 -2.45 -19.17 9.14
C LEU A 18 -3.18 -17.88 8.74
N LYS A 19 -4.29 -17.56 9.39
CA LYS A 19 -4.97 -16.27 9.19
C LYS A 19 -4.07 -15.08 9.51
N ARG A 20 -3.37 -15.12 10.66
CA ARG A 20 -2.43 -14.07 11.05
C ARG A 20 -1.30 -13.90 10.02
N LEU A 21 -0.72 -15.00 9.56
CA LEU A 21 0.34 -14.96 8.54
C LEU A 21 -0.15 -14.30 7.24
N ILE A 22 -1.33 -14.71 6.73
CA ILE A 22 -1.90 -14.16 5.50
C ILE A 22 -2.18 -12.65 5.64
N ILE A 23 -2.72 -12.23 6.78
CA ILE A 23 -2.99 -10.81 7.03
C ILE A 23 -1.68 -10.02 7.04
N LEU A 24 -0.64 -10.50 7.74
CA LEU A 24 0.66 -9.83 7.82
C LEU A 24 1.36 -9.78 6.45
N GLN A 25 1.32 -10.86 5.69
CA GLN A 25 1.85 -10.88 4.32
C GLN A 25 1.07 -9.95 3.40
N GLY A 26 -0.26 -9.91 3.54
CA GLY A 26 -1.10 -8.97 2.81
C GLY A 26 -0.80 -7.51 3.15
N LEU A 27 -0.60 -7.19 4.43
CA LEU A 27 -0.17 -5.85 4.87
C LEU A 27 1.22 -5.49 4.33
N ALA A 28 2.16 -6.41 4.33
CA ALA A 28 3.48 -6.18 3.74
C ALA A 28 3.39 -5.91 2.23
N ALA A 29 2.55 -6.65 1.51
CA ALA A 29 2.33 -6.42 0.08
C ALA A 29 1.63 -5.07 -0.19
N ILE A 30 0.68 -4.67 0.64
CA ILE A 30 0.03 -3.35 0.59
C ILE A 30 1.07 -2.25 0.80
N ALA A 31 1.90 -2.37 1.86
CA ALA A 31 2.94 -1.39 2.18
C ALA A 31 3.97 -1.27 1.04
N LEU A 32 4.36 -2.40 0.43
CA LEU A 32 5.27 -2.42 -0.72
C LEU A 32 4.70 -1.68 -1.93
N ILE A 33 3.44 -1.98 -2.29
CA ILE A 33 2.79 -1.31 -3.42
C ILE A 33 2.60 0.18 -3.15
N LEU A 34 2.17 0.53 -1.94
CA LEU A 34 1.99 1.91 -1.54
C LEU A 34 3.32 2.68 -1.64
N LEU A 35 4.42 2.11 -1.14
CA LEU A 35 5.75 2.69 -1.25
C LEU A 35 6.18 2.81 -2.73
N ALA A 36 6.14 1.72 -3.49
CA ALA A 36 6.63 1.70 -4.87
C ALA A 36 5.85 2.66 -5.78
N VAL A 37 4.51 2.60 -5.74
CA VAL A 37 3.67 3.48 -6.59
C VAL A 37 3.82 4.93 -6.18
N SER A 38 3.92 5.24 -4.88
CA SER A 38 4.10 6.60 -4.40
C SER A 38 5.44 7.19 -4.82
N LEU A 39 6.53 6.40 -4.77
CA LEU A 39 7.85 6.85 -5.23
C LEU A 39 7.87 7.13 -6.73
N ILE A 40 7.29 6.23 -7.53
CA ILE A 40 7.19 6.39 -8.98
C ILE A 40 6.32 7.61 -9.32
N ALA A 41 5.16 7.75 -8.65
CA ALA A 41 4.27 8.89 -8.85
C ALA A 41 4.92 10.22 -8.48
N ALA A 42 5.68 10.27 -7.38
CA ALA A 42 6.41 11.46 -6.98
C ALA A 42 7.47 11.84 -8.00
N TRP A 43 8.23 10.86 -8.50
CA TRP A 43 9.23 11.09 -9.54
C TRP A 43 8.61 11.65 -10.83
N PHE A 44 7.58 10.98 -11.36
CA PHE A 44 6.90 11.44 -12.58
C PHE A 44 6.21 12.80 -12.41
N SER A 45 5.70 13.10 -11.21
CA SER A 45 5.10 14.41 -10.94
C SER A 45 6.14 15.53 -10.97
N LEU A 46 7.35 15.28 -10.51
CA LEU A 46 8.46 16.23 -10.59
C LEU A 46 8.83 16.54 -12.06
N GLU A 47 8.97 15.48 -12.89
CA GLU A 47 9.34 15.66 -14.30
C GLU A 47 8.23 16.35 -15.13
N ASN A 48 6.96 16.13 -14.81
CA ASN A 48 5.81 16.68 -15.54
C ASN A 48 5.22 17.95 -14.92
N GLY A 49 5.95 18.67 -14.06
CA GLY A 49 5.51 19.92 -13.47
C GLY A 49 4.18 19.82 -12.70
N TYR A 50 3.94 18.69 -12.02
CA TYR A 50 2.74 18.42 -11.21
C TYR A 50 1.42 18.40 -12.01
N ALA A 51 1.46 18.04 -13.29
CA ALA A 51 0.26 17.95 -14.10
C ALA A 51 -0.82 17.08 -13.43
N SER A 52 -2.03 17.63 -13.28
CA SER A 52 -3.15 16.96 -12.60
C SER A 52 -3.50 15.62 -13.22
N SER A 53 -3.36 15.47 -14.54
CA SER A 53 -3.60 14.21 -15.26
C SER A 53 -2.64 13.09 -14.82
N THR A 54 -1.35 13.41 -14.61
CA THR A 54 -0.34 12.47 -14.11
C THR A 54 -0.68 12.00 -12.71
N VAL A 55 -0.98 12.92 -11.80
CA VAL A 55 -1.34 12.61 -10.40
C VAL A 55 -2.59 11.74 -10.33
N ILE A 56 -3.65 12.07 -11.07
CA ILE A 56 -4.89 11.31 -11.10
C ILE A 56 -4.67 9.90 -11.66
N SER A 57 -3.89 9.76 -12.74
CA SER A 57 -3.60 8.45 -13.35
C SER A 57 -2.89 7.51 -12.36
N PHE A 58 -1.87 8.01 -11.66
CA PHE A 58 -1.17 7.21 -10.64
C PHE A 58 -2.04 6.90 -9.43
N ARG A 59 -2.96 7.78 -9.02
CA ARG A 59 -3.93 7.51 -7.96
C ARG A 59 -4.88 6.37 -8.34
N LEU A 60 -5.42 6.37 -9.56
CA LEU A 60 -6.26 5.28 -10.06
C LEU A 60 -5.49 3.97 -10.12
N LEU A 61 -4.24 3.99 -10.60
CA LEU A 61 -3.37 2.83 -10.61
C LEU A 61 -3.12 2.30 -9.20
N LEU A 62 -2.86 3.17 -8.22
CA LEU A 62 -2.68 2.79 -6.82
C LEU A 62 -3.93 2.10 -6.27
N ILE A 63 -5.11 2.68 -6.48
CA ILE A 63 -6.38 2.11 -6.01
C ILE A 63 -6.60 0.73 -6.63
N ALA A 64 -6.39 0.57 -7.94
CA ALA A 64 -6.54 -0.70 -8.64
C ALA A 64 -5.54 -1.75 -8.11
N ALA A 65 -4.27 -1.38 -7.91
CA ALA A 65 -3.24 -2.28 -7.38
C ALA A 65 -3.54 -2.70 -5.93
N LEU A 66 -3.95 -1.77 -5.06
CA LEU A 66 -4.35 -2.07 -3.69
C LEU A 66 -5.58 -2.99 -3.65
N ALA A 67 -6.60 -2.73 -4.48
CA ALA A 67 -7.77 -3.60 -4.59
C ALA A 67 -7.39 -5.02 -5.03
N ALA A 68 -6.50 -5.14 -6.01
CA ALA A 68 -6.01 -6.45 -6.47
C ALA A 68 -5.28 -7.22 -5.36
N VAL A 69 -4.43 -6.55 -4.57
CA VAL A 69 -3.73 -7.19 -3.44
C VAL A 69 -4.70 -7.58 -2.33
N VAL A 70 -5.65 -6.73 -1.97
CA VAL A 70 -6.65 -7.06 -0.96
C VAL A 70 -7.47 -8.29 -1.40
N ILE A 71 -7.94 -8.31 -2.64
CA ILE A 71 -8.75 -9.42 -3.16
C ILE A 71 -7.93 -10.71 -3.25
N LYS A 72 -6.78 -10.68 -3.96
CA LYS A 72 -5.99 -11.89 -4.24
C LYS A 72 -5.07 -12.28 -3.08
N GLY A 73 -4.51 -11.32 -2.35
CA GLY A 73 -3.55 -11.57 -1.27
C GLY A 73 -4.19 -11.81 0.09
N ILE A 74 -5.38 -11.27 0.36
CA ILE A 74 -6.03 -11.39 1.66
C ILE A 74 -7.35 -12.15 1.54
N LEU A 75 -8.33 -11.64 0.78
CA LEU A 75 -9.69 -12.18 0.81
C LEU A 75 -9.78 -13.59 0.23
N GLN A 76 -9.15 -13.86 -0.91
CA GLN A 76 -9.17 -15.20 -1.52
C GLN A 76 -8.50 -16.26 -0.64
N PRO A 77 -7.28 -16.06 -0.09
CA PRO A 77 -6.67 -17.01 0.82
C PRO A 77 -7.48 -17.20 2.11
N LEU A 78 -8.05 -16.14 2.69
CA LEU A 78 -8.92 -16.26 3.88
C LEU A 78 -10.18 -17.07 3.59
N LYS A 79 -10.81 -16.88 2.42
CA LYS A 79 -11.96 -17.68 1.99
C LYS A 79 -11.59 -19.14 1.81
N LYS A 80 -10.42 -19.45 1.23
CA LYS A 80 -9.93 -20.83 1.10
C LYS A 80 -9.73 -21.50 2.45
N ILE A 81 -9.18 -20.80 3.44
CA ILE A 81 -9.02 -21.33 4.81
C ILE A 81 -10.39 -21.58 5.45
N LYS A 82 -11.35 -20.68 5.28
CA LYS A 82 -12.69 -20.85 5.86
C LYS A 82 -13.38 -22.09 5.32
N ASN A 83 -13.23 -22.36 4.02
CA ASN A 83 -13.95 -23.44 3.35
C ASN A 83 -13.24 -24.81 3.48
N ASN A 84 -11.90 -24.85 3.47
CA ASN A 84 -11.13 -26.09 3.39
C ASN A 84 -9.86 -26.04 4.26
N VAL A 85 -10.02 -26.03 5.58
CA VAL A 85 -8.88 -26.05 6.51
C VAL A 85 -8.08 -27.34 6.38
N SER A 86 -8.76 -28.49 6.23
CA SER A 86 -8.15 -29.82 6.06
C SER A 86 -7.17 -29.85 4.89
N ALA A 87 -7.57 -29.36 3.72
CA ALA A 87 -6.72 -29.29 2.54
C ALA A 87 -5.50 -28.37 2.73
N GLN A 88 -5.62 -27.29 3.53
CA GLN A 88 -4.51 -26.39 3.82
C GLN A 88 -3.48 -27.01 4.77
N VAL A 89 -3.94 -27.76 5.77
CA VAL A 89 -3.07 -28.52 6.66
C VAL A 89 -2.32 -29.59 5.88
N GLU A 90 -3.01 -30.33 5.02
CA GLU A 90 -2.43 -31.36 4.17
C GLU A 90 -1.36 -30.79 3.24
N THR A 91 -1.69 -29.72 2.50
CA THR A 91 -0.73 -29.10 1.57
C THR A 91 0.55 -28.61 2.26
N ARG A 92 0.45 -28.11 3.50
CA ARG A 92 1.61 -27.61 4.23
C ARG A 92 2.44 -28.73 4.86
N SER A 93 1.79 -29.79 5.37
CA SER A 93 2.48 -30.95 5.91
C SER A 93 3.25 -31.70 4.81
N ILE A 94 2.66 -31.85 3.61
CA ILE A 94 3.35 -32.45 2.45
C ILE A 94 4.59 -31.63 2.06
N LYS A 95 4.51 -30.29 2.11
CA LYS A 95 5.67 -29.43 1.86
C LYS A 95 6.80 -29.57 2.87
N SER A 96 6.52 -30.06 4.07
CA SER A 96 7.52 -30.23 5.12
C SER A 96 8.40 -31.47 4.89
N ASP A 97 7.81 -32.63 4.58
CA ASP A 97 8.54 -33.91 4.49
C ASP A 97 8.07 -34.86 3.38
N GLY A 98 7.13 -34.42 2.56
CA GLY A 98 6.58 -35.19 1.44
C GLY A 98 5.52 -36.24 1.83
N LYS A 99 5.28 -36.51 3.12
CA LYS A 99 4.32 -37.53 3.58
C LYS A 99 2.98 -36.93 3.98
N GLY A 100 2.98 -35.85 4.76
CA GLY A 100 1.77 -35.20 5.23
C GLY A 100 0.83 -36.08 6.05
N PHE A 101 -0.41 -35.66 6.20
CA PHE A 101 -1.46 -36.40 6.92
C PHE A 101 -2.09 -37.53 6.09
N GLN A 102 -1.77 -37.67 4.83
CA GLN A 102 -2.29 -38.71 3.92
C GLN A 102 -3.83 -38.77 3.90
N GLY A 103 -4.50 -37.61 3.88
CA GLY A 103 -5.95 -37.49 3.81
C GLY A 103 -6.70 -37.75 5.13
N ARG A 104 -6.03 -38.07 6.25
CA ARG A 104 -6.67 -38.40 7.55
C ARG A 104 -7.54 -37.24 8.06
N ILE A 105 -7.05 -36.01 8.00
CA ILE A 105 -7.81 -34.83 8.43
C ILE A 105 -9.00 -34.58 7.49
N GLU A 106 -8.82 -34.81 6.20
CA GLU A 106 -9.90 -34.67 5.23
C GLU A 106 -11.02 -35.69 5.49
N THR A 107 -10.67 -36.95 5.68
CA THR A 107 -11.61 -38.03 6.04
C THR A 107 -12.36 -37.70 7.34
N TYR A 108 -11.65 -37.20 8.37
CA TYR A 108 -12.30 -36.75 9.60
C TYR A 108 -13.28 -35.59 9.34
N SER A 109 -12.90 -34.62 8.53
CA SER A 109 -13.72 -33.44 8.25
C SER A 109 -14.98 -33.74 7.45
N GLN A 110 -14.92 -34.76 6.60
CA GLN A 110 -16.07 -35.22 5.78
C GLN A 110 -17.01 -36.15 6.56
N THR A 111 -16.55 -36.71 7.69
CA THR A 111 -17.34 -37.65 8.49
C THR A 111 -18.36 -36.90 9.34
N ALA A 112 -19.63 -37.34 9.30
CA ALA A 112 -20.73 -36.75 10.06
C ALA A 112 -20.45 -36.74 11.58
N ALA A 113 -21.00 -35.76 12.30
CA ALA A 113 -20.73 -35.53 13.71
C ALA A 113 -21.19 -36.73 14.62
N ASN A 114 -22.20 -37.44 14.19
CA ASN A 114 -22.83 -38.60 14.92
C ASN A 114 -22.24 -39.95 14.51
N ASN A 115 -21.20 -39.97 13.65
CA ASN A 115 -20.59 -41.24 13.25
C ASN A 115 -19.78 -41.83 14.42
N PRO A 116 -20.01 -43.10 14.81
CA PRO A 116 -19.29 -43.74 15.92
C PRO A 116 -17.77 -43.87 15.67
N PHE A 117 -17.34 -43.89 14.41
CA PHE A 117 -15.91 -43.95 14.04
C PHE A 117 -15.18 -42.61 14.09
N ARG A 118 -15.89 -41.51 14.32
CA ARG A 118 -15.28 -40.16 14.31
C ARG A 118 -14.20 -40.01 15.38
N GLU A 119 -14.36 -40.59 16.54
CA GLU A 119 -13.37 -40.58 17.63
C GLU A 119 -12.08 -41.31 17.22
N LEU A 120 -12.22 -42.50 16.58
CA LEU A 120 -11.08 -43.28 16.06
C LEU A 120 -10.32 -42.53 14.95
N LEU A 121 -11.06 -41.87 14.03
CA LEU A 121 -10.43 -41.05 12.99
C LEU A 121 -9.70 -39.84 13.58
N ALA A 122 -10.25 -39.23 14.62
CA ALA A 122 -9.59 -38.14 15.34
C ALA A 122 -8.33 -38.62 16.05
N GLU A 123 -8.34 -39.78 16.66
CA GLU A 123 -7.15 -40.37 17.33
C GLU A 123 -6.07 -40.70 16.32
N ASP A 124 -6.38 -41.26 15.17
CA ASP A 124 -5.41 -41.55 14.11
C ASP A 124 -4.78 -40.26 13.53
N ALA A 125 -5.61 -39.24 13.30
CA ALA A 125 -5.12 -37.93 12.85
C ALA A 125 -4.23 -37.23 13.89
N LEU A 126 -4.56 -37.38 15.20
CA LEU A 126 -3.77 -36.83 16.30
C LEU A 126 -2.39 -37.50 16.45
N LYS A 127 -2.28 -38.80 16.20
CA LYS A 127 -0.98 -39.49 16.20
C LYS A 127 -0.02 -38.86 15.20
N VAL A 128 -0.54 -38.48 14.01
CA VAL A 128 0.22 -37.83 12.97
C VAL A 128 0.47 -36.35 13.28
N SER A 129 -0.48 -35.67 13.92
CA SER A 129 -0.34 -34.26 14.27
C SER A 129 0.83 -33.94 15.20
N ALA A 130 1.26 -34.94 16.00
CA ALA A 130 2.45 -34.83 16.84
C ALA A 130 3.73 -34.62 16.03
N ALA A 131 3.80 -35.16 14.81
CA ALA A 131 4.92 -34.95 13.88
C ALA A 131 4.82 -33.61 13.12
N TYR A 132 3.63 -32.98 13.09
CA TYR A 132 3.37 -31.73 12.38
C TYR A 132 2.70 -30.69 13.27
N PRO A 133 3.37 -30.17 14.31
CA PRO A 133 2.78 -29.18 15.19
C PRO A 133 2.44 -27.90 14.41
N ALA A 134 1.33 -27.25 14.74
CA ALA A 134 0.86 -26.03 14.05
C ALA A 134 1.93 -24.90 14.06
N THR A 135 2.79 -24.89 15.08
CA THR A 135 3.89 -23.94 15.24
C THR A 135 4.99 -24.11 14.21
N GLU A 136 5.28 -25.32 13.76
CA GLU A 136 6.28 -25.60 12.74
C GLU A 136 5.73 -25.42 11.32
N GLN A 137 4.47 -25.74 11.09
CA GLN A 137 3.81 -25.54 9.81
C GLN A 137 3.59 -24.05 9.50
N VAL A 138 3.35 -23.22 10.52
CA VAL A 138 3.24 -21.77 10.42
C VAL A 138 4.20 -21.13 11.39
N LYS A 139 5.44 -20.94 10.93
CA LYS A 139 6.54 -20.43 11.75
C LYS A 139 6.26 -18.99 12.21
N SER A 140 6.46 -18.72 13.49
CA SER A 140 6.36 -17.37 14.05
C SER A 140 7.35 -16.40 13.41
N LYS A 141 8.51 -16.91 12.98
CA LYS A 141 9.54 -16.15 12.27
C LYS A 141 9.00 -15.53 10.96
N ASP A 142 8.21 -16.28 10.19
CA ASP A 142 7.65 -15.79 8.93
C ASP A 142 6.64 -14.66 9.18
N MET A 143 5.87 -14.74 10.27
CA MET A 143 4.98 -13.66 10.71
C MET A 143 5.73 -12.42 11.16
N GLN A 144 6.82 -12.58 11.90
CA GLN A 144 7.68 -11.48 12.35
C GLN A 144 8.33 -10.77 11.16
N ILE A 145 8.89 -11.52 10.20
CA ILE A 145 9.52 -10.97 9.00
C ILE A 145 8.50 -10.16 8.20
N ALA A 146 7.30 -10.70 7.97
CA ALA A 146 6.25 -9.99 7.24
C ALA A 146 5.80 -8.71 7.97
N GLY A 147 5.64 -8.75 9.29
CA GLY A 147 5.29 -7.60 10.11
C GLY A 147 6.37 -6.51 10.10
N LEU A 148 7.64 -6.91 10.29
CA LEU A 148 8.77 -5.99 10.25
C LEU A 148 8.95 -5.36 8.87
N ALA A 149 8.79 -6.13 7.80
CA ALA A 149 8.86 -5.61 6.44
C ALA A 149 7.78 -4.56 6.18
N ALA A 150 6.53 -4.83 6.59
CA ALA A 150 5.44 -3.86 6.47
C ALA A 150 5.73 -2.58 7.27
N ALA A 151 6.17 -2.70 8.51
CA ALA A 151 6.51 -1.57 9.37
C ALA A 151 7.67 -0.74 8.81
N ALA A 152 8.73 -1.39 8.32
CA ALA A 152 9.88 -0.72 7.72
C ALA A 152 9.50 0.06 6.46
N MET A 153 8.69 -0.52 5.56
CA MET A 153 8.23 0.16 4.34
C MET A 153 7.37 1.39 4.67
N LEU A 154 6.46 1.27 5.65
CA LEU A 154 5.65 2.41 6.10
C LEU A 154 6.51 3.49 6.79
N ALA A 155 7.51 3.09 7.57
CA ALA A 155 8.42 4.05 8.21
C ALA A 155 9.25 4.82 7.17
N VAL A 156 9.74 4.15 6.13
CA VAL A 156 10.43 4.80 5.00
C VAL A 156 9.51 5.78 4.28
N LEU A 157 8.27 5.36 3.99
CA LEU A 157 7.30 6.24 3.33
C LEU A 157 7.01 7.49 4.18
N LEU A 158 6.78 7.32 5.48
CA LEU A 158 6.55 8.44 6.40
C LEU A 158 7.77 9.35 6.52
N TYR A 159 8.97 8.78 6.62
CA TYR A 159 10.20 9.56 6.67
C TYR A 159 10.37 10.44 5.42
N MET A 160 10.11 9.86 4.24
CA MET A 160 10.18 10.60 2.98
C MET A 160 9.05 11.65 2.84
N ALA A 161 7.88 11.39 3.40
CA ALA A 161 6.76 12.34 3.36
C ALA A 161 6.94 13.55 4.29
N VAL A 162 7.65 13.39 5.42
CA VAL A 162 7.87 14.48 6.41
C VAL A 162 9.06 15.36 6.03
N GLY A 163 9.94 14.91 5.14
CA GLY A 163 11.13 15.66 4.70
C GLY A 163 10.77 17.02 4.10
N ALA A 164 11.75 17.92 4.02
CA ALA A 164 11.64 19.17 3.28
C ALA A 164 12.12 18.99 1.84
N GLY A 165 11.47 19.65 0.88
CA GLY A 165 11.91 19.68 -0.52
C GLY A 165 10.85 19.21 -1.52
N LEU A 166 11.18 19.31 -2.80
CA LEU A 166 10.28 19.04 -3.93
C LEU A 166 9.73 17.62 -3.93
N PHE A 167 10.56 16.64 -3.57
CA PHE A 167 10.15 15.23 -3.53
C PHE A 167 9.12 14.96 -2.43
N SER A 168 9.34 15.53 -1.23
CA SER A 168 8.40 15.42 -0.13
C SER A 168 7.07 16.09 -0.47
N TYR A 169 7.12 17.27 -1.09
CA TYR A 169 5.93 17.94 -1.60
C TYR A 169 5.17 17.08 -2.62
N SER A 170 5.87 16.49 -3.60
CA SER A 170 5.26 15.59 -4.58
C SER A 170 4.55 14.41 -3.91
N LEU A 171 5.21 13.81 -2.91
CA LEU A 171 4.67 12.66 -2.18
C LEU A 171 3.44 13.04 -1.35
N GLN A 172 3.49 14.18 -0.65
CA GLN A 172 2.37 14.72 0.12
C GLN A 172 1.20 15.06 -0.80
N ASN A 173 1.44 15.76 -1.90
CA ASN A 173 0.40 16.07 -2.88
C ASN A 173 -0.23 14.81 -3.46
N PHE A 174 0.56 13.80 -3.81
CA PHE A 174 0.05 12.53 -4.32
C PHE A 174 -0.82 11.80 -3.29
N LEU A 175 -0.37 11.69 -2.04
CA LEU A 175 -1.05 10.91 -0.99
C LEU A 175 -2.21 11.67 -0.35
N ALA A 176 -2.05 12.96 -0.06
CA ALA A 176 -2.99 13.74 0.75
C ALA A 176 -3.69 14.88 -0.01
N GLY A 177 -3.30 15.18 -1.24
CA GLY A 177 -3.86 16.27 -2.03
C GLY A 177 -5.32 16.13 -2.48
N TRP A 178 -6.04 15.11 -1.97
CA TRP A 178 -7.50 15.00 -2.10
C TRP A 178 -8.24 15.81 -1.04
N ALA A 179 -7.59 16.08 0.08
CA ALA A 179 -8.23 16.63 1.28
C ALA A 179 -7.92 18.11 1.49
N SER A 180 -6.97 18.69 0.76
CA SER A 180 -6.51 20.04 1.03
C SER A 180 -5.92 20.70 -0.22
N ASP A 181 -6.49 21.83 -0.60
CA ASP A 181 -5.91 22.78 -1.57
C ASP A 181 -4.72 23.55 -0.97
N SER A 182 -4.31 23.22 0.26
CA SER A 182 -3.35 23.98 1.07
C SER A 182 -1.90 23.51 0.97
N PHE A 183 -1.57 22.57 0.08
CA PHE A 183 -0.17 22.25 -0.19
C PHE A 183 0.46 23.34 -1.08
N VAL A 184 1.07 24.33 -0.44
CA VAL A 184 1.87 25.33 -1.15
C VAL A 184 3.11 24.64 -1.72
N PRO A 185 3.38 24.74 -3.03
CA PRO A 185 4.60 24.20 -3.60
C PRO A 185 5.80 24.83 -2.89
N PRO A 186 6.88 24.06 -2.62
CA PRO A 186 8.08 24.59 -1.99
C PRO A 186 8.81 25.63 -2.87
N GLN A 187 8.42 25.70 -4.14
CA GLN A 187 8.84 26.74 -5.09
C GLN A 187 7.59 27.36 -5.66
N SER A 188 7.46 28.66 -5.46
CA SER A 188 6.30 29.41 -5.95
C SER A 188 6.72 30.79 -6.46
N ILE A 189 5.96 31.31 -7.42
CA ILE A 189 6.07 32.68 -7.89
C ILE A 189 4.74 33.35 -7.57
N ILE A 190 4.78 34.32 -6.69
CA ILE A 190 3.62 35.14 -6.33
C ILE A 190 3.67 36.42 -7.17
N VAL A 191 2.66 36.63 -8.01
CA VAL A 191 2.58 37.83 -8.84
C VAL A 191 1.59 38.82 -8.23
N LEU A 192 2.05 40.04 -7.97
CA LEU A 192 1.23 41.13 -7.43
C LEU A 192 1.10 42.25 -8.49
N PRO A 193 -0.08 42.81 -8.67
CA PRO A 193 -1.31 42.64 -7.88
C PRO A 193 -2.22 41.47 -8.30
N GLY A 194 -1.82 40.59 -9.21
CA GLY A 194 -2.66 39.51 -9.72
C GLY A 194 -3.65 39.99 -10.76
N ASP A 195 -4.88 39.47 -10.73
CA ASP A 195 -5.96 39.88 -11.66
C ASP A 195 -6.49 41.25 -11.22
N GLU A 196 -6.16 42.31 -11.98
CA GLU A 196 -6.58 43.68 -11.66
C GLU A 196 -7.12 44.41 -12.87
N SER A 197 -8.12 45.24 -12.63
CA SER A 197 -8.72 46.08 -13.64
C SER A 197 -8.18 47.51 -13.56
N ILE A 198 -7.51 47.94 -14.60
CA ILE A 198 -6.95 49.30 -14.69
C ILE A 198 -7.59 50.13 -15.77
N ARG A 199 -7.54 51.46 -15.62
CA ARG A 199 -8.00 52.40 -16.67
C ARG A 199 -7.09 52.32 -17.89
N ARG A 200 -7.66 52.45 -19.08
CA ARG A 200 -6.89 52.50 -20.31
C ARG A 200 -5.85 53.62 -20.27
N GLY A 201 -4.57 53.29 -20.53
CA GLY A 201 -3.44 54.19 -20.46
C GLY A 201 -2.84 54.41 -19.08
N ALA A 202 -3.33 53.71 -18.06
CA ALA A 202 -2.69 53.72 -16.76
C ALA A 202 -1.47 52.76 -16.73
N ASN A 203 -0.50 53.08 -15.90
CA ASN A 203 0.68 52.22 -15.68
C ASN A 203 0.34 51.17 -14.61
N LEU A 204 0.61 49.89 -14.89
CA LEU A 204 0.57 48.82 -13.93
C LEU A 204 1.97 48.38 -13.54
N ARG A 205 2.25 48.39 -12.25
CA ARG A 205 3.50 47.83 -11.72
C ARG A 205 3.25 46.35 -11.35
N ILE A 206 3.99 45.47 -11.99
CA ILE A 206 3.93 44.05 -11.72
C ILE A 206 5.16 43.68 -10.89
N ASN A 207 4.95 43.06 -9.73
CA ASN A 207 6.01 42.54 -8.88
C ASN A 207 5.86 41.02 -8.83
N ALA A 208 6.94 40.28 -9.07
CA ALA A 208 7.03 38.86 -8.89
C ALA A 208 7.88 38.55 -7.66
N GLN A 209 7.26 37.94 -6.64
CA GLN A 209 7.98 37.44 -5.47
C GLN A 209 8.23 35.95 -5.66
N VAL A 210 9.48 35.56 -5.55
CA VAL A 210 9.88 34.16 -5.71
C VAL A 210 10.13 33.55 -4.33
N GLU A 211 9.55 32.38 -4.08
CA GLU A 211 9.72 31.62 -2.84
C GLU A 211 10.34 30.26 -3.13
N GLY A 212 11.34 29.88 -2.33
CA GLY A 212 11.95 28.55 -2.36
C GLY A 212 13.02 28.32 -3.43
N PHE A 213 13.33 29.32 -4.29
CA PHE A 213 14.45 29.29 -5.24
C PHE A 213 14.92 30.71 -5.57
N ASP A 214 16.12 30.83 -6.08
CA ASP A 214 16.71 32.11 -6.48
C ASP A 214 17.03 32.08 -7.99
N PRO A 215 16.16 32.63 -8.86
CA PRO A 215 16.36 32.61 -10.30
C PRO A 215 17.40 33.67 -10.71
N ASP A 216 18.27 33.30 -11.65
CA ASP A 216 19.22 34.25 -12.24
C ASP A 216 18.51 35.31 -13.09
N GLU A 217 17.46 34.92 -13.80
CA GLU A 217 16.67 35.79 -14.68
C GLU A 217 15.19 35.48 -14.55
N ALA A 218 14.34 36.49 -14.73
CA ALA A 218 12.90 36.36 -14.82
C ALA A 218 12.36 37.17 -15.98
N THR A 219 11.49 36.59 -16.79
CA THR A 219 10.88 37.20 -17.97
C THR A 219 9.36 37.21 -17.84
N LEU A 220 8.77 38.38 -18.08
CA LEU A 220 7.31 38.54 -18.14
C LEU A 220 6.83 38.42 -19.59
N HIS A 221 5.96 37.48 -19.86
CA HIS A 221 5.29 37.36 -21.16
C HIS A 221 3.99 38.15 -21.14
N VAL A 222 3.90 39.17 -22.00
CA VAL A 222 2.73 40.06 -22.11
C VAL A 222 2.09 39.87 -23.47
N ARG A 223 0.75 39.84 -23.50
CA ARG A 223 -0.04 39.81 -24.74
C ARG A 223 -1.23 40.73 -24.65
N ASN A 224 -1.32 41.64 -25.59
CA ASN A 224 -2.54 42.42 -25.82
C ASN A 224 -3.53 41.66 -26.71
N ASN A 225 -4.82 42.02 -26.65
CA ASN A 225 -5.87 41.36 -27.41
C ASN A 225 -5.56 41.36 -28.91
N GLY A 226 -5.25 40.20 -29.50
CA GLY A 226 -4.98 40.01 -30.92
C GLY A 226 -3.51 40.22 -31.37
N GLU A 227 -2.59 40.49 -30.45
CA GLU A 227 -1.17 40.62 -30.74
C GLU A 227 -0.37 39.37 -30.34
N ASP A 228 0.86 39.24 -30.82
CA ASP A 228 1.78 38.22 -30.42
C ASP A 228 2.33 38.45 -29.00
N TRP A 229 2.84 37.36 -28.37
CA TRP A 229 3.45 37.43 -27.06
C TRP A 229 4.76 38.26 -27.12
N GLN A 230 4.89 39.21 -26.22
CA GLN A 230 6.09 40.03 -26.03
C GLN A 230 6.79 39.63 -24.73
N GLU A 231 8.11 39.54 -24.77
CA GLU A 231 8.94 39.23 -23.63
C GLU A 231 9.51 40.47 -23.01
N VAL A 232 9.28 40.69 -21.75
CA VAL A 232 9.80 41.84 -20.99
C VAL A 232 10.65 41.29 -19.83
N PRO A 233 11.98 41.60 -19.82
CA PRO A 233 12.83 41.18 -18.71
C PRO A 233 12.42 41.90 -17.43
N LEU A 234 12.33 41.16 -16.31
CA LEU A 234 12.09 41.72 -15.00
C LEU A 234 13.42 42.04 -14.33
N VAL A 235 13.49 43.20 -13.70
CA VAL A 235 14.69 43.67 -12.98
C VAL A 235 14.57 43.27 -11.51
N ARG A 236 15.61 42.64 -10.98
CA ARG A 236 15.71 42.29 -9.56
C ARG A 236 15.79 43.56 -8.72
N THR A 237 14.82 43.75 -7.84
CA THR A 237 14.84 44.78 -6.79
C THR A 237 15.33 44.15 -5.49
N MET A 238 16.43 44.67 -4.94
CA MET A 238 16.94 44.28 -3.62
C MET A 238 16.07 44.84 -2.51
#